data_7b4d9937819c2de856480c587a887ba9
#
_entry.id   7b4d9937819c2de856480c587a887ba9
#
_cell.length_a   1.000
_cell.length_b   1.000
_cell.length_c   1.000
_cell.angle_alpha   90.00
_cell.angle_beta   90.00
_cell.angle_gamma   90.00
#
_symmetry.space_group_name_H-M   'P 1'
#
loop_
_entity.id
_entity.type
_entity.pdbx_description
1 polymer ?
#
loop_
_entity_poly.entity_id
_entity_poly.type
_entity_poly.pdbx_seq_one_letter_code
_entity_poly.pdbx_strand_id
1 'polypeptide(L)'
;RLAIIGSGFLAWVVYQYLNAHYFFEVDVLGKSNKELWGDKLKDSLDKTYDIVIDLNTRDEVFTQDLVTEQGLIVLGAEKSNGITTRFEKLLWNAVTVVFPSPRQKNFKRCMEMAVKMIETGALDIDKFWSKGYDRETEWQDAFKESDYRMPGFNRGYIEWL
;
A
#
# COMPACT_ATOMS: atom_id res chain seq x y z
N ARG A 1 10.39 -9.74 -10.05
CA ARG A 1 9.75 -8.41 -10.26
C ARG A 1 8.53 -8.27 -9.40
N LEU A 2 8.28 -7.06 -8.89
CA LEU A 2 7.17 -6.76 -7.99
C LEU A 2 6.38 -5.54 -8.51
N ALA A 3 5.06 -5.62 -8.49
CA ALA A 3 4.18 -4.48 -8.71
C ALA A 3 3.45 -4.10 -7.43
N ILE A 4 3.36 -2.80 -7.14
CA ILE A 4 2.50 -2.25 -6.08
C ILE A 4 1.41 -1.42 -6.76
N ILE A 5 0.15 -1.78 -6.53
CA ILE A 5 -1.01 -1.05 -7.04
C ILE A 5 -1.50 -0.10 -5.96
N GLY A 6 -1.29 1.20 -6.17
CA GLY A 6 -1.47 2.28 -5.21
C GLY A 6 -0.17 3.00 -4.95
N SER A 7 -0.19 4.34 -4.81
CA SER A 7 1.00 5.19 -4.61
C SER A 7 0.92 6.04 -3.34
N GLY A 8 0.03 5.67 -2.39
CA GLY A 8 -0.17 6.37 -1.13
C GLY A 8 0.73 5.87 0.01
N PHE A 9 0.39 6.29 1.22
CA PHE A 9 1.12 5.97 2.46
C PHE A 9 1.42 4.49 2.64
N LEU A 10 0.40 3.62 2.54
CA LEU A 10 0.58 2.19 2.77
C LEU A 10 1.54 1.56 1.75
N ALA A 11 1.44 2.00 0.48
CA ALA A 11 2.36 1.55 -0.57
C ALA A 11 3.81 1.93 -0.26
N TRP A 12 4.03 3.13 0.26
CA TRP A 12 5.36 3.59 0.65
C TRP A 12 5.94 2.78 1.81
N VAL A 13 5.15 2.51 2.84
CA VAL A 13 5.56 1.66 3.97
C VAL A 13 5.94 0.24 3.50
N VAL A 14 5.08 -0.36 2.66
CA VAL A 14 5.33 -1.69 2.09
C VAL A 14 6.61 -1.70 1.24
N TYR A 15 6.78 -0.69 0.38
CA TYR A 15 7.98 -0.55 -0.45
C TYR A 15 9.24 -0.47 0.39
N GLN A 16 9.28 0.39 1.42
CA GLN A 16 10.46 0.53 2.29
C GLN A 16 10.80 -0.78 2.99
N TYR A 17 9.78 -1.46 3.54
CA TYR A 17 9.97 -2.74 4.20
C TYR A 17 10.59 -3.77 3.25
N LEU A 18 10.04 -3.89 2.05
CA LEU A 18 10.55 -4.84 1.05
C LEU A 18 11.97 -4.47 0.58
N ASN A 19 12.22 -3.20 0.32
CA ASN A 19 13.52 -2.72 -0.12
C ASN A 19 14.62 -2.88 0.94
N ALA A 20 14.27 -2.84 2.22
CA ALA A 20 15.21 -3.08 3.33
C ALA A 20 15.60 -4.56 3.48
N HIS A 21 14.77 -5.50 3.00
CA HIS A 21 14.96 -6.92 3.24
C HIS A 21 15.23 -7.73 1.97
N TYR A 22 14.86 -7.19 0.80
CA TYR A 22 14.91 -7.91 -0.46
C TYR A 22 15.33 -7.00 -1.61
N PHE A 23 15.91 -7.59 -2.65
CA PHE A 23 16.22 -6.89 -3.88
C PHE A 23 15.18 -7.20 -4.95
N PHE A 24 14.24 -6.28 -5.17
CA PHE A 24 13.22 -6.39 -6.20
C PHE A 24 13.35 -5.25 -7.22
N GLU A 25 13.07 -5.57 -8.49
CA GLU A 25 12.66 -4.56 -9.45
C GLU A 25 11.20 -4.21 -9.14
N VAL A 26 10.92 -2.96 -8.73
CA VAL A 26 9.60 -2.54 -8.27
C VAL A 26 9.03 -1.50 -9.19
N ASP A 27 7.85 -1.76 -9.75
CA ASP A 27 7.00 -0.78 -10.42
C ASP A 27 5.78 -0.45 -9.54
N VAL A 28 5.37 0.81 -9.52
CA VAL A 28 4.26 1.31 -8.71
C VAL A 28 3.20 1.91 -9.63
N LEU A 29 2.01 1.33 -9.65
CA LEU A 29 0.87 1.87 -10.41
C LEU A 29 0.15 2.91 -9.56
N GLY A 30 0.13 4.17 -9.99
CA GLY A 30 -0.55 5.23 -9.24
C GLY A 30 -0.41 6.60 -9.89
N LYS A 31 -1.04 7.61 -9.27
CA LYS A 31 -1.06 8.99 -9.80
C LYS A 31 -0.55 10.02 -8.80
N SER A 32 -0.41 9.66 -7.53
CA SER A 32 -0.01 10.56 -6.45
C SER A 32 1.45 10.35 -6.05
N ASN A 33 1.99 11.35 -5.35
CA ASN A 33 3.34 11.32 -4.75
C ASN A 33 4.47 11.06 -5.78
N LYS A 34 4.39 11.71 -6.94
CA LYS A 34 5.37 11.53 -8.04
C LYS A 34 6.81 11.77 -7.62
N GLU A 35 7.05 12.79 -6.81
CA GLU A 35 8.38 13.14 -6.31
C GLU A 35 8.98 12.04 -5.43
N LEU A 36 8.14 11.35 -4.67
CA LEU A 36 8.56 10.26 -3.79
C LEU A 36 8.96 9.00 -4.56
N TRP A 37 8.21 8.69 -5.60
CA TRP A 37 8.36 7.44 -6.35
C TRP A 37 9.37 7.52 -7.50
N GLY A 38 9.54 8.72 -8.09
CA GLY A 38 10.41 8.91 -9.26
C GLY A 38 10.03 7.97 -10.41
N ASP A 39 11.02 7.33 -11.00
CA ASP A 39 10.86 6.45 -12.16
C ASP A 39 10.10 5.14 -11.88
N LYS A 40 9.90 4.81 -10.60
CA LYS A 40 9.10 3.63 -10.20
C LYS A 40 7.61 3.83 -10.44
N LEU A 41 7.13 5.09 -10.45
CA LEU A 41 5.72 5.39 -10.70
C LEU A 41 5.38 5.21 -12.17
N LYS A 42 4.35 4.41 -12.42
CA LYS A 42 3.85 4.10 -13.76
C LYS A 42 2.38 4.49 -13.87
N ASP A 43 2.00 5.00 -15.02
CA ASP A 43 0.60 5.27 -15.36
C ASP A 43 -0.14 3.98 -15.78
N SER A 44 0.62 3.00 -16.29
CA SER A 44 0.14 1.65 -16.64
C SER A 44 1.22 0.61 -16.37
N LEU A 45 0.79 -0.64 -16.17
CA LEU A 45 1.68 -1.80 -16.05
C LEU A 45 1.56 -2.62 -17.34
N ASP A 46 2.66 -2.76 -18.06
CA ASP A 46 2.76 -3.43 -19.36
C ASP A 46 3.51 -4.76 -19.32
N LYS A 47 3.92 -5.17 -18.11
CA LYS A 47 4.68 -6.40 -17.84
C LYS A 47 3.88 -7.33 -16.93
N THR A 48 4.37 -8.56 -16.79
CA THR A 48 3.96 -9.49 -15.74
C THR A 48 4.95 -9.48 -14.57
N TYR A 49 4.47 -9.75 -13.36
CA TYR A 49 5.20 -9.65 -12.11
C TYR A 49 5.10 -10.95 -11.32
N ASP A 50 6.16 -11.30 -10.63
CA ASP A 50 6.18 -12.49 -9.76
C ASP A 50 5.33 -12.25 -8.50
N ILE A 51 5.26 -10.99 -8.06
CA ILE A 51 4.45 -10.54 -6.91
C ILE A 51 3.67 -9.29 -7.30
N VAL A 52 2.36 -9.30 -7.05
CA VAL A 52 1.48 -8.13 -7.20
C VAL A 52 0.86 -7.81 -5.85
N ILE A 53 1.10 -6.61 -5.31
CA ILE A 53 0.53 -6.12 -4.06
C ILE A 53 -0.50 -5.05 -4.38
N ASP A 54 -1.78 -5.38 -4.22
CA ASP A 54 -2.89 -4.46 -4.47
C ASP A 54 -3.33 -3.78 -3.17
N LEU A 55 -3.08 -2.49 -3.10
CA LEU A 55 -3.39 -1.61 -1.97
C LEU A 55 -4.45 -0.56 -2.31
N ASN A 56 -5.18 -0.76 -3.39
CA ASN A 56 -6.30 0.10 -3.75
C ASN A 56 -7.59 -0.69 -3.94
N THR A 57 -8.69 0.01 -4.14
CA THR A 57 -10.03 -0.59 -4.28
C THR A 57 -10.35 -1.06 -5.69
N ARG A 58 -9.43 -0.96 -6.64
CA ARG A 58 -9.63 -1.37 -8.02
C ARG A 58 -9.42 -2.87 -8.18
N ASP A 59 -10.09 -3.47 -9.13
CA ASP A 59 -10.05 -4.89 -9.42
C ASP A 59 -9.19 -5.27 -10.65
N GLU A 60 -8.46 -4.31 -11.22
CA GLU A 60 -7.64 -4.48 -12.42
C GLU A 60 -6.58 -5.57 -12.30
N VAL A 61 -6.12 -5.87 -11.09
CA VAL A 61 -5.15 -6.94 -10.85
C VAL A 61 -5.60 -8.30 -11.39
N PHE A 62 -6.91 -8.56 -11.39
CA PHE A 62 -7.47 -9.80 -11.90
C PHE A 62 -7.83 -9.75 -13.39
N THR A 63 -8.02 -8.57 -13.95
CA THR A 63 -8.44 -8.38 -15.33
C THR A 63 -7.28 -8.18 -16.30
N GLN A 64 -6.13 -7.73 -15.81
CA GLN A 64 -4.98 -7.33 -16.64
C GLN A 64 -3.85 -8.37 -16.70
N ASP A 65 -4.04 -9.56 -16.15
CA ASP A 65 -3.02 -10.61 -16.22
C ASP A 65 -1.62 -10.18 -15.75
N LEU A 66 -1.58 -9.41 -14.68
CA LEU A 66 -0.34 -8.81 -14.21
C LEU A 66 0.59 -9.80 -13.51
N VAL A 67 0.10 -10.98 -13.11
CA VAL A 67 0.88 -11.96 -12.36
C VAL A 67 1.40 -13.08 -13.26
N THR A 68 2.64 -13.50 -13.02
CA THR A 68 3.24 -14.66 -13.71
C THR A 68 2.62 -15.97 -13.25
N GLU A 69 2.90 -17.07 -13.99
CA GLU A 69 2.63 -18.42 -13.51
C GLU A 69 3.33 -18.65 -12.17
N GLN A 70 2.66 -19.32 -11.24
CA GLN A 70 3.10 -19.59 -9.87
C GLN A 70 3.38 -18.29 -9.05
N GLY A 71 2.89 -17.15 -9.51
CA GLY A 71 3.10 -15.86 -8.84
C GLY A 71 2.19 -15.67 -7.64
N LEU A 72 2.38 -14.55 -6.96
CA LEU A 72 1.69 -14.17 -5.73
C LEU A 72 0.90 -12.88 -5.91
N ILE A 73 -0.38 -12.90 -5.52
CA ILE A 73 -1.21 -11.70 -5.39
C ILE A 73 -1.50 -11.46 -3.91
N VAL A 74 -1.18 -10.27 -3.41
CA VAL A 74 -1.51 -9.82 -2.07
C VAL A 74 -2.58 -8.75 -2.15
N LEU A 75 -3.77 -9.03 -1.64
CA LEU A 75 -4.89 -8.09 -1.60
C LEU A 75 -4.94 -7.42 -0.23
N GLY A 76 -4.33 -6.24 -0.13
CA GLY A 76 -4.21 -5.47 1.12
C GLY A 76 -5.24 -4.35 1.28
N ALA A 77 -6.17 -4.21 0.34
CA ALA A 77 -7.25 -3.22 0.41
C ALA A 77 -8.61 -3.89 0.30
N GLU A 78 -9.59 -3.32 1.00
CA GLU A 78 -10.99 -3.74 0.90
C GLU A 78 -11.58 -3.36 -0.47
N LYS A 79 -12.31 -4.28 -1.08
CA LYS A 79 -13.00 -4.11 -2.35
C LYS A 79 -14.50 -4.02 -2.09
N SER A 80 -15.02 -2.81 -1.95
CA SER A 80 -16.43 -2.57 -1.59
C SER A 80 -17.44 -3.10 -2.62
N ASN A 81 -17.05 -3.18 -3.89
CA ASN A 81 -17.92 -3.62 -4.98
C ASN A 81 -17.69 -5.09 -5.38
N GLY A 82 -16.93 -5.83 -4.56
CA GLY A 82 -16.52 -7.19 -4.90
C GLY A 82 -15.36 -7.21 -5.91
N ILE A 83 -14.96 -8.41 -6.32
CA ILE A 83 -13.89 -8.65 -7.28
C ILE A 83 -14.44 -9.53 -8.39
N THR A 84 -14.32 -9.07 -9.62
CA THR A 84 -14.55 -9.92 -10.80
C THR A 84 -13.21 -10.55 -11.20
N THR A 85 -13.16 -11.87 -11.22
CA THR A 85 -11.94 -12.61 -11.56
C THR A 85 -12.22 -13.71 -12.58
N ARG A 86 -11.25 -13.98 -13.42
CA ARG A 86 -11.21 -15.19 -14.25
C ARG A 86 -10.55 -16.32 -13.45
N PHE A 87 -11.37 -17.06 -12.71
CA PHE A 87 -10.91 -18.11 -11.81
C PHE A 87 -10.06 -19.18 -12.52
N GLU A 88 -10.48 -19.58 -13.71
CA GLU A 88 -9.75 -20.54 -14.55
C GLU A 88 -8.30 -20.09 -14.78
N LYS A 89 -8.06 -18.80 -14.93
CA LYS A 89 -6.72 -18.26 -15.16
C LYS A 89 -5.84 -18.33 -13.91
N LEU A 90 -6.39 -18.02 -12.75
CA LEU A 90 -5.68 -18.19 -11.48
C LEU A 90 -5.36 -19.65 -11.22
N LEU A 91 -6.30 -20.55 -11.52
CA LEU A 91 -6.14 -22.00 -11.34
C LEU A 91 -5.05 -22.57 -12.25
N TRP A 92 -5.14 -22.32 -13.55
CA TRP A 92 -4.19 -22.91 -14.52
C TRP A 92 -2.79 -22.32 -14.39
N ASN A 93 -2.67 -21.08 -13.95
CA ASN A 93 -1.38 -20.46 -13.68
C ASN A 93 -0.86 -20.74 -12.27
N ALA A 94 -1.56 -21.52 -11.46
CA ALA A 94 -1.20 -21.87 -10.08
C ALA A 94 -0.88 -20.63 -9.21
N VAL A 95 -1.66 -19.55 -9.38
CA VAL A 95 -1.45 -18.28 -8.67
C VAL A 95 -1.87 -18.40 -7.21
N THR A 96 -1.02 -17.95 -6.29
CA THR A 96 -1.36 -17.82 -4.88
C THR A 96 -1.99 -16.47 -4.61
N VAL A 97 -3.13 -16.44 -3.90
CA VAL A 97 -3.78 -15.20 -3.47
C VAL A 97 -3.79 -15.13 -1.94
N VAL A 98 -3.30 -14.03 -1.39
CA VAL A 98 -3.19 -13.81 0.06
C VAL A 98 -3.96 -12.55 0.46
N PHE A 99 -4.68 -12.65 1.57
CA PHE A 99 -5.41 -11.56 2.20
C PHE A 99 -4.77 -11.24 3.57
N PRO A 100 -3.91 -10.24 3.67
CA PRO A 100 -3.37 -9.82 4.97
C PRO A 100 -4.50 -9.27 5.85
N SER A 101 -4.51 -9.66 7.12
CA SER A 101 -5.56 -9.25 8.05
C SER A 101 -4.99 -8.97 9.44
N PRO A 102 -5.47 -7.93 10.14
CA PRO A 102 -5.10 -7.67 11.54
C PRO A 102 -5.59 -8.77 12.50
N ARG A 103 -6.42 -9.70 12.03
CA ARG A 103 -6.86 -10.87 12.80
C ARG A 103 -5.89 -12.05 12.74
N GLN A 104 -4.79 -11.94 12.03
CA GLN A 104 -3.75 -12.98 12.00
C GLN A 104 -3.04 -13.07 13.34
N LYS A 105 -2.66 -14.30 13.74
CA LYS A 105 -2.04 -14.57 15.04
C LYS A 105 -0.73 -13.82 15.30
N ASN A 106 0.00 -13.49 14.23
CA ASN A 106 1.27 -12.76 14.30
C ASN A 106 1.11 -11.23 14.24
N PHE A 107 -0.10 -10.69 14.21
CA PHE A 107 -0.35 -9.25 14.04
C PHE A 107 0.38 -8.41 15.09
N LYS A 108 0.30 -8.79 16.38
CA LYS A 108 1.00 -8.09 17.48
C LYS A 108 2.51 -8.00 17.20
N ARG A 109 3.15 -9.11 16.84
CA ARG A 109 4.58 -9.16 16.51
C ARG A 109 4.92 -8.25 15.32
N CYS A 110 4.07 -8.24 14.30
CA CYS A 110 4.26 -7.36 13.14
C CYS A 110 4.16 -5.88 13.52
N MET A 111 3.24 -5.52 14.42
CA MET A 111 3.11 -4.16 14.94
C MET A 111 4.36 -3.74 15.73
N GLU A 112 4.83 -4.57 16.65
CA GLU A 112 6.05 -4.31 17.42
C GLU A 112 7.28 -4.12 16.51
N MET A 113 7.39 -4.93 15.47
CA MET A 113 8.45 -4.80 14.48
C MET A 113 8.35 -3.50 13.68
N ALA A 114 7.14 -3.11 13.25
CA ALA A 114 6.92 -1.87 12.52
C ALA A 114 7.30 -0.63 13.37
N VAL A 115 6.90 -0.61 14.64
CA VAL A 115 7.29 0.46 15.58
C VAL A 115 8.80 0.54 15.69
N LYS A 116 9.48 -0.58 15.91
CA LYS A 116 10.95 -0.62 15.99
C LYS A 116 11.62 -0.11 14.71
N MET A 117 11.08 -0.43 13.54
CA MET A 117 11.61 0.05 12.27
C MET A 117 11.45 1.57 12.11
N ILE A 118 10.35 2.15 12.61
CA ILE A 118 10.15 3.60 12.67
C ILE A 118 11.16 4.24 13.62
N GLU A 119 11.29 3.73 14.84
CA GLU A 119 12.22 4.22 15.87
C GLU A 119 13.69 4.20 15.40
N THR A 120 14.07 3.22 14.60
CA THR A 120 15.42 3.09 14.04
C THR A 120 15.63 3.84 12.74
N GLY A 121 14.61 4.51 12.20
CA GLY A 121 14.66 5.20 10.91
C GLY A 121 14.66 4.26 9.68
N ALA A 122 14.42 2.96 9.88
CA ALA A 122 14.33 2.01 8.77
C ALA A 122 13.02 2.14 7.98
N LEU A 123 11.99 2.75 8.58
CA LEU A 123 10.77 3.20 7.93
C LEU A 123 10.63 4.72 8.10
N ASP A 124 10.77 5.46 7.00
CA ASP A 124 10.51 6.90 6.94
C ASP A 124 9.04 7.14 6.61
N ILE A 125 8.28 7.59 7.62
CA ILE A 125 6.86 7.92 7.49
C ILE A 125 6.60 9.43 7.51
N ASP A 126 7.62 10.24 7.78
CA ASP A 126 7.48 11.68 8.03
C ASP A 126 6.98 12.44 6.79
N LYS A 127 7.35 11.98 5.61
CA LYS A 127 6.92 12.57 4.33
C LYS A 127 5.40 12.56 4.08
N PHE A 128 4.66 11.79 4.87
CA PHE A 128 3.20 11.70 4.74
C PHE A 128 2.45 12.53 5.78
N TRP A 129 3.13 13.05 6.79
CA TRP A 129 2.52 13.93 7.77
C TRP A 129 2.39 15.34 7.21
N SER A 130 1.18 15.75 6.90
CA SER A 130 0.91 17.07 6.30
C SER A 130 0.64 18.13 7.35
N LYS A 131 0.02 17.75 8.48
CA LYS A 131 -0.44 18.71 9.49
C LYS A 131 -0.61 18.05 10.85
N GLY A 132 -0.09 18.70 11.89
CA GLY A 132 -0.45 18.44 13.28
C GLY A 132 -1.68 19.25 13.69
N TYR A 133 -2.48 18.70 14.58
CA TYR A 133 -3.67 19.32 15.14
C TYR A 133 -3.60 19.29 16.66
N ASP A 134 -3.90 20.40 17.29
CA ASP A 134 -4.08 20.46 18.74
C ASP A 134 -5.31 19.64 19.16
N ARG A 135 -5.11 18.76 20.16
CA ARG A 135 -6.16 17.85 20.62
C ARG A 135 -7.39 18.58 21.18
N GLU A 136 -7.19 19.70 21.87
CA GLU A 136 -8.26 20.36 22.61
C GLU A 136 -9.06 21.29 21.69
N THR A 137 -8.40 21.93 20.74
CA THR A 137 -8.99 23.01 19.93
C THR A 137 -9.25 22.64 18.47
N GLU A 138 -8.49 21.69 17.87
CA GLU A 138 -8.51 21.40 16.43
C GLU A 138 -8.91 19.96 16.06
N TRP A 139 -9.31 19.14 17.03
CA TRP A 139 -9.62 17.74 16.74
C TRP A 139 -10.75 17.54 15.70
N GLN A 140 -11.76 18.44 15.69
CA GLN A 140 -12.84 18.38 14.71
C GLN A 140 -12.35 18.68 13.30
N ASP A 141 -11.43 19.63 13.16
CA ASP A 141 -10.83 19.96 11.87
C ASP A 141 -9.94 18.81 11.37
N ALA A 142 -9.24 18.12 12.27
CA ALA A 142 -8.46 16.93 11.93
C ALA A 142 -9.31 15.85 11.21
N PHE A 143 -10.49 15.56 11.76
CA PHE A 143 -11.42 14.59 11.14
C PHE A 143 -12.00 15.11 9.84
N LYS A 144 -12.42 16.37 9.80
CA LYS A 144 -13.02 17.00 8.63
C LYS A 144 -12.04 17.06 7.44
N GLU A 145 -10.80 17.52 7.66
CA GLU A 145 -9.79 17.60 6.61
C GLU A 145 -9.34 16.21 6.13
N SER A 146 -9.30 15.22 7.03
CA SER A 146 -9.02 13.83 6.68
C SER A 146 -10.11 13.22 5.79
N ASP A 147 -11.37 13.53 6.05
CA ASP A 147 -12.52 13.04 5.27
C ASP A 147 -12.56 13.66 3.87
N TYR A 148 -12.41 14.98 3.78
CA TYR A 148 -12.44 15.71 2.51
C TYR A 148 -11.18 15.60 1.67
N ARG A 149 -10.06 15.09 2.22
CA ARG A 149 -8.77 14.98 1.54
C ARG A 149 -8.39 16.22 0.75
N MET A 150 -8.31 17.34 1.46
CA MET A 150 -7.93 18.64 0.87
C MET A 150 -6.64 18.53 0.04
N PRO A 151 -6.49 19.34 -1.02
CA PRO A 151 -5.26 19.36 -1.82
C PRO A 151 -4.01 19.56 -0.93
N GLY A 152 -3.01 18.71 -1.10
CA GLY A 152 -1.80 18.71 -0.27
C GLY A 152 -1.90 17.95 1.07
N PHE A 153 -3.10 17.53 1.47
CA PHE A 153 -3.28 16.71 2.66
C PHE A 153 -3.02 15.24 2.35
N ASN A 154 -2.06 14.63 3.03
CA ASN A 154 -1.80 13.19 2.97
C ASN A 154 -2.30 12.50 4.25
N ARG A 155 -1.75 12.88 5.39
CA ARG A 155 -2.09 12.38 6.73
C ARG A 155 -1.99 13.49 7.75
N GLY A 156 -2.93 13.54 8.68
CA GLY A 156 -2.85 14.37 9.87
C GLY A 156 -2.56 13.55 11.11
N TYR A 157 -2.07 14.18 12.14
CA TYR A 157 -1.91 13.62 13.48
C TYR A 157 -2.44 14.58 14.55
N ILE A 158 -2.91 14.01 15.65
CA ILE A 158 -3.39 14.82 16.80
C ILE A 158 -2.29 14.80 17.87
N GLU A 159 -1.87 15.99 18.30
CA GLU A 159 -0.87 16.16 19.35
C GLU A 159 -1.51 15.96 20.73
N TRP A 160 -0.88 15.14 21.57
CA TRP A 160 -1.38 14.74 22.87
C TRP A 160 -0.58 15.34 24.02
N LEU A 161 0.26 16.31 23.75
CA LEU A 161 1.12 16.95 24.76
C LEU A 161 0.38 18.03 25.52
#